data_488fdc1dc0cd694aac8c92a24339075d
#
_entry.id   488fdc1dc0cd694aac8c92a24339075d
#
_cell.length_a   1.000
_cell.length_b   1.000
_cell.length_c   1.000
_cell.angle_alpha   90.00
_cell.angle_beta   90.00
_cell.angle_gamma   90.00
#
_symmetry.space_group_name_H-M   'P 1'
#
loop_
_entity.id
_entity.type
_entity.pdbx_description
1 polymer ?
#
loop_
_entity_poly.entity_id
_entity_poly.type
_entity_poly.pdbx_seq_one_letter_code
_entity_poly.pdbx_strand_id
1 'polypeptide(L)'
;MLIFMNIISKKETFYNYIHLWYHLSINKNELFECQGNIKTYREEIIMMLTKRIQNIKPAATLALTGKVAELRKQGIDVIAFNLGEPDFGTPQNICDAAKAAIDAQKTKYTVVSGIMDLKEAICAKFLKDNNVVYKPNEICIGTGAKQPLVNAVLALCEEGDEVIIPTPCWVSYIEMVKLSGATPVLVQNREEDGFALNVEGIKKAITPKTKAIMINTPNNPTGAVYTKEQLTELAELACKHDFYIISDEVYEKLIYEGKKHFCVASISEEVKERTVVINGVSKAYSMTGWRVGYAAGNAALIKGMTSLQGHTTSNTCSIAQYAALEAISGPQDSVESMRVEFDKRRKFLVERLNSMDGITCNNADGAFYLMPNMTAFYDKE
;
A
#
# COMPACT_ATOMS: atom_id res chain seq x y z
N MET A 1 7.37 9.16 -3.96
CA MET A 1 8.76 8.84 -4.30
C MET A 1 9.45 8.39 -3.02
N LEU A 2 9.98 7.19 -2.98
CA LEU A 2 10.65 6.62 -1.82
C LEU A 2 12.06 7.17 -1.73
N ILE A 3 12.49 7.54 -0.54
CA ILE A 3 13.87 7.91 -0.29
C ILE A 3 14.43 7.02 0.81
N PHE A 4 15.26 6.04 0.42
CA PHE A 4 16.09 5.25 1.32
C PHE A 4 17.54 5.72 1.19
N MET A 5 18.16 5.98 2.35
CA MET A 5 19.54 6.44 2.38
C MET A 5 20.52 5.33 2.73
N ASN A 6 21.45 5.11 1.84
CA ASN A 6 22.84 5.04 2.20
C ASN A 6 23.53 6.01 1.28
N ILE A 7 24.18 7.05 1.80
CA ILE A 7 25.02 8.03 1.15
C ILE A 7 24.61 9.45 1.41
N ILE A 8 25.57 10.22 1.72
CA ILE A 8 25.86 11.40 0.92
C ILE A 8 27.18 12.01 1.35
N SER A 9 28.10 12.05 0.42
CA SER A 9 29.27 12.93 0.55
C SER A 9 29.44 13.94 -0.59
N LYS A 10 28.56 13.96 -1.63
CA LYS A 10 28.75 14.90 -2.75
C LYS A 10 27.44 15.47 -3.28
N LYS A 11 27.31 16.81 -3.24
CA LYS A 11 26.20 17.61 -3.75
C LYS A 11 25.90 17.37 -5.24
N GLU A 12 26.92 17.19 -6.07
CA GLU A 12 26.80 17.01 -7.53
C GLU A 12 26.09 15.70 -7.95
N THR A 13 26.19 14.66 -7.16
CA THR A 13 25.60 13.36 -7.48
C THR A 13 24.08 13.39 -7.43
N PHE A 14 23.50 14.17 -6.52
CA PHE A 14 22.05 14.26 -6.35
C PHE A 14 21.35 14.98 -7.50
N TYR A 15 21.91 16.08 -7.99
CA TYR A 15 21.37 16.83 -9.14
C TYR A 15 21.35 15.99 -10.41
N ASN A 16 22.41 15.23 -10.68
CA ASN A 16 22.50 14.37 -11.85
C ASN A 16 21.47 13.24 -11.86
N TYR A 17 21.05 12.73 -10.68
CA TYR A 17 20.01 11.69 -10.58
C TYR A 17 18.60 12.23 -10.79
N ILE A 18 18.31 13.46 -10.36
CA ILE A 18 17.05 14.13 -10.62
C ILE A 18 16.88 14.38 -12.13
N HIS A 19 17.94 14.82 -12.81
CA HIS A 19 17.97 15.03 -14.24
C HIS A 19 17.75 13.74 -15.05
N LEU A 20 18.36 12.64 -14.62
CA LEU A 20 18.18 11.33 -15.25
C LEU A 20 16.75 10.79 -15.11
N TRP A 21 16.11 11.02 -13.97
CA TRP A 21 14.71 10.62 -13.75
C TRP A 21 13.73 11.39 -14.64
N TYR A 22 13.97 12.68 -14.84
CA TYR A 22 13.18 13.53 -15.72
C TYR A 22 13.28 13.07 -17.19
N HIS A 23 14.47 12.82 -17.69
CA HIS A 23 14.69 12.32 -19.06
C HIS A 23 14.14 10.92 -19.30
N LEU A 24 14.21 10.02 -18.34
CA LEU A 24 13.66 8.66 -18.45
C LEU A 24 12.11 8.64 -18.44
N SER A 25 11.47 9.66 -17.87
CA SER A 25 10.00 9.79 -17.85
C SER A 25 9.43 10.41 -19.13
N ILE A 26 10.20 11.17 -19.90
CA ILE A 26 9.74 11.96 -21.05
C ILE A 26 10.07 11.31 -22.39
N ASN A 27 11.15 10.56 -22.52
CA ASN A 27 11.60 10.06 -23.83
C ASN A 27 10.89 8.77 -24.26
N LYS A 28 9.60 8.87 -24.60
CA LYS A 28 8.83 7.79 -25.25
C LYS A 28 9.15 7.63 -26.74
N ASN A 29 9.92 8.54 -27.35
CA ASN A 29 10.04 8.62 -28.82
C ASN A 29 11.31 8.03 -29.43
N GLU A 30 12.36 7.74 -28.69
CA GLU A 30 13.62 7.25 -29.25
C GLU A 30 13.82 5.73 -29.33
N LEU A 31 12.84 4.93 -28.95
CA LEU A 31 12.88 3.46 -29.08
C LEU A 31 12.19 2.93 -30.36
N PHE A 32 11.91 3.77 -31.35
CA PHE A 32 11.02 3.43 -32.48
C PHE A 32 11.64 3.49 -33.89
N GLU A 33 12.95 3.33 -34.06
CA GLU A 33 13.52 3.27 -35.41
C GLU A 33 13.97 1.87 -35.90
N CYS A 34 13.69 0.82 -35.19
CA CYS A 34 13.78 -0.51 -35.77
C CYS A 34 12.44 -1.21 -35.66
N GLN A 35 11.63 -1.26 -36.74
CA GLN A 35 10.72 -2.38 -36.96
C GLN A 35 9.34 -2.02 -37.54
N GLY A 36 9.21 -2.17 -38.82
CA GLY A 36 7.92 -2.27 -39.53
C GLY A 36 7.08 -3.51 -39.16
N ASN A 37 7.67 -4.51 -38.46
CA ASN A 37 6.98 -5.76 -38.14
C ASN A 37 6.48 -5.89 -36.69
N ILE A 38 6.98 -5.12 -35.75
CA ILE A 38 6.57 -5.22 -34.32
C ILE A 38 5.25 -4.49 -34.05
N LYS A 39 4.92 -3.46 -34.84
CA LYS A 39 3.68 -2.72 -34.66
C LYS A 39 2.46 -3.60 -34.95
N THR A 40 2.52 -4.38 -36.01
CA THR A 40 1.46 -5.32 -36.43
C THR A 40 1.25 -6.44 -35.39
N TYR A 41 2.34 -7.02 -34.89
CA TYR A 41 2.29 -8.05 -33.85
C TYR A 41 1.72 -7.51 -32.52
N ARG A 42 2.03 -6.27 -32.17
CA ARG A 42 1.54 -5.64 -30.94
C ARG A 42 0.05 -5.31 -31.03
N GLU A 43 -0.42 -4.88 -32.18
CA GLU A 43 -1.84 -4.63 -32.46
C GLU A 43 -2.65 -5.95 -32.51
N GLU A 44 -2.11 -7.01 -33.08
CA GLU A 44 -2.75 -8.34 -33.09
C GLU A 44 -2.84 -8.96 -31.68
N ILE A 45 -1.79 -8.85 -30.84
CA ILE A 45 -1.83 -9.33 -29.46
C ILE A 45 -2.83 -8.52 -28.63
N ILE A 46 -2.93 -7.21 -28.84
CA ILE A 46 -3.90 -6.35 -28.15
C ILE A 46 -5.35 -6.76 -28.50
N MET A 47 -5.62 -7.17 -29.74
CA MET A 47 -6.95 -7.65 -30.14
C MET A 47 -7.34 -8.98 -29.49
N MET A 48 -6.39 -9.78 -29.00
CA MET A 48 -6.66 -11.05 -28.31
C MET A 48 -6.96 -10.89 -26.81
N LEU A 49 -6.61 -9.74 -26.21
CA LEU A 49 -6.83 -9.49 -24.78
C LEU A 49 -8.23 -8.94 -24.52
N THR A 50 -8.80 -9.29 -23.35
CA THR A 50 -10.08 -8.71 -22.93
C THR A 50 -9.95 -7.20 -22.71
N LYS A 51 -11.03 -6.44 -22.92
CA LYS A 51 -11.09 -4.99 -22.66
C LYS A 51 -10.61 -4.65 -21.24
N ARG A 52 -10.95 -5.50 -20.26
CA ARG A 52 -10.50 -5.36 -18.87
C ARG A 52 -8.99 -5.28 -18.75
N ILE A 53 -8.27 -6.20 -19.42
CA ILE A 53 -6.79 -6.24 -19.38
C ILE A 53 -6.17 -5.11 -20.18
N GLN A 54 -6.78 -4.71 -21.30
CA GLN A 54 -6.30 -3.57 -22.10
C GLN A 54 -6.36 -2.24 -21.32
N ASN A 55 -7.31 -2.10 -20.39
CA ASN A 55 -7.50 -0.90 -19.56
C ASN A 55 -6.55 -0.83 -18.36
N ILE A 56 -5.81 -1.93 -18.03
CA ILE A 56 -4.88 -1.98 -16.89
C ILE A 56 -3.49 -1.51 -17.33
N LYS A 57 -2.96 -0.52 -16.62
CA LYS A 57 -1.60 -0.03 -16.85
C LYS A 57 -0.59 -0.89 -16.10
N PRO A 58 0.58 -1.20 -16.72
CA PRO A 58 1.68 -1.84 -15.99
C PRO A 58 2.10 -1.04 -14.76
N ALA A 59 2.48 -1.73 -13.68
CA ALA A 59 2.96 -1.07 -12.49
C ALA A 59 4.31 -0.36 -12.77
N ALA A 60 4.32 0.97 -12.74
CA ALA A 60 5.51 1.79 -13.03
C ALA A 60 6.73 1.42 -12.15
N THR A 61 6.49 1.03 -10.90
CA THR A 61 7.53 0.58 -9.96
C THR A 61 8.26 -0.67 -10.43
N LEU A 62 7.57 -1.61 -11.10
CA LEU A 62 8.19 -2.83 -11.63
C LEU A 62 9.08 -2.55 -12.84
N ALA A 63 8.68 -1.64 -13.71
CA ALA A 63 9.49 -1.22 -14.86
C ALA A 63 10.82 -0.59 -14.41
N LEU A 64 10.78 0.26 -13.38
CA LEU A 64 11.99 0.85 -12.79
C LEU A 64 12.89 -0.19 -12.13
N THR A 65 12.35 -1.20 -11.49
CA THR A 65 13.14 -2.28 -10.89
C THR A 65 13.93 -3.05 -11.94
N GLY A 66 13.31 -3.34 -13.09
CA GLY A 66 13.99 -3.96 -14.23
C GLY A 66 15.16 -3.10 -14.75
N LYS A 67 14.96 -1.78 -14.88
CA LYS A 67 16.00 -0.84 -15.32
C LYS A 67 17.17 -0.74 -14.33
N VAL A 68 16.89 -0.68 -13.02
CA VAL A 68 17.92 -0.72 -11.98
C VAL A 68 18.77 -1.99 -12.08
N ALA A 69 18.11 -3.16 -12.25
CA ALA A 69 18.84 -4.42 -12.39
C ALA A 69 19.74 -4.45 -13.63
N GLU A 70 19.27 -3.89 -14.75
CA GLU A 70 20.04 -3.77 -15.99
C GLU A 70 21.29 -2.87 -15.81
N LEU A 71 21.12 -1.68 -15.22
CA LEU A 71 22.22 -0.75 -14.97
C LEU A 71 23.28 -1.36 -14.03
N ARG A 72 22.85 -2.07 -12.98
CA ARG A 72 23.76 -2.79 -12.08
C ARG A 72 24.56 -3.89 -12.79
N LYS A 73 23.94 -4.61 -13.74
CA LYS A 73 24.66 -5.59 -14.58
C LYS A 73 25.73 -4.95 -15.46
N GLN A 74 25.57 -3.68 -15.83
CA GLN A 74 26.53 -2.90 -16.59
C GLN A 74 27.65 -2.32 -15.69
N GLY A 75 27.68 -2.65 -14.39
CA GLY A 75 28.67 -2.17 -13.43
C GLY A 75 28.39 -0.76 -12.90
N ILE A 76 27.21 -0.18 -13.18
CA ILE A 76 26.84 1.14 -12.70
C ILE A 76 26.35 1.02 -11.25
N ASP A 77 26.95 1.78 -10.34
CA ASP A 77 26.49 1.89 -8.96
C ASP A 77 25.20 2.71 -8.89
N VAL A 78 24.08 2.02 -8.75
CA VAL A 78 22.75 2.62 -8.73
C VAL A 78 22.19 2.66 -7.33
N ILE A 79 21.91 3.87 -6.83
CA ILE A 79 21.15 4.10 -5.62
C ILE A 79 19.66 4.02 -5.98
N ALA A 80 18.98 2.95 -5.53
CA ALA A 80 17.61 2.67 -5.91
C ALA A 80 16.61 3.24 -4.90
N PHE A 81 15.78 4.20 -5.33
CA PHE A 81 14.70 4.80 -4.53
C PHE A 81 13.30 4.39 -5.01
N ASN A 82 13.20 3.37 -5.83
CA ASN A 82 11.99 2.97 -6.51
C ASN A 82 11.17 1.90 -5.79
N LEU A 83 11.72 1.27 -4.74
CA LEU A 83 11.09 0.15 -4.06
C LEU A 83 10.63 0.53 -2.65
N GLY A 84 9.35 0.23 -2.35
CA GLY A 84 8.72 0.50 -1.06
C GLY A 84 8.87 -0.62 -0.06
N GLU A 85 10.11 -0.93 0.36
CA GLU A 85 10.33 -1.95 1.37
C GLU A 85 11.34 -1.50 2.44
N PRO A 86 11.17 -1.98 3.70
CA PRO A 86 12.20 -1.82 4.72
C PRO A 86 13.52 -2.46 4.27
N ASP A 87 14.63 -1.83 4.57
CA ASP A 87 15.98 -2.33 4.31
C ASP A 87 16.53 -3.21 5.45
N PHE A 88 15.74 -3.38 6.52
CA PHE A 88 16.06 -4.29 7.61
C PHE A 88 15.74 -5.74 7.22
N GLY A 89 16.49 -6.68 7.77
CA GLY A 89 16.12 -8.10 7.74
C GLY A 89 14.87 -8.38 8.56
N THR A 90 14.15 -9.45 8.22
CA THR A 90 13.10 -9.99 9.08
C THR A 90 13.66 -10.35 10.45
N PRO A 91 13.03 -9.96 11.58
CA PRO A 91 13.49 -10.29 12.93
C PRO A 91 13.71 -11.78 13.14
N GLN A 92 14.76 -12.12 13.91
CA GLN A 92 15.24 -13.50 14.02
C GLN A 92 14.20 -14.47 14.61
N ASN A 93 13.42 -14.04 15.61
CA ASN A 93 12.35 -14.85 16.20
C ASN A 93 11.31 -15.25 15.15
N ILE A 94 10.96 -14.36 14.23
CA ILE A 94 10.02 -14.62 13.13
C ILE A 94 10.62 -15.65 12.14
N CYS A 95 11.91 -15.49 11.82
CA CYS A 95 12.62 -16.46 10.98
C CYS A 95 12.68 -17.85 11.63
N ASP A 96 12.89 -17.90 12.93
CA ASP A 96 12.98 -19.15 13.68
C ASP A 96 11.62 -19.85 13.79
N ALA A 97 10.52 -19.08 13.95
CA ALA A 97 9.16 -19.63 13.88
C ALA A 97 8.87 -20.28 12.51
N ALA A 98 9.33 -19.67 11.42
CA ALA A 98 9.20 -20.28 10.08
C ALA A 98 9.99 -21.59 9.95
N LYS A 99 11.24 -21.63 10.45
CA LYS A 99 12.05 -22.85 10.45
C LYS A 99 11.39 -23.95 11.28
N ALA A 100 10.90 -23.60 12.48
CA ALA A 100 10.17 -24.53 13.34
C ALA A 100 8.90 -25.07 12.64
N ALA A 101 8.20 -24.25 11.87
CA ALA A 101 7.04 -24.70 11.09
C ALA A 101 7.44 -25.69 9.98
N ILE A 102 8.60 -25.49 9.33
CA ILE A 102 9.15 -26.45 8.35
C ILE A 102 9.50 -27.77 9.05
N ASP A 103 10.23 -27.72 10.15
CA ASP A 103 10.64 -28.91 10.91
C ASP A 103 9.42 -29.68 11.43
N ALA A 104 8.37 -28.98 11.85
CA ALA A 104 7.09 -29.56 12.27
C ALA A 104 6.19 -29.99 11.09
N GLN A 105 6.70 -29.99 9.86
CA GLN A 105 5.97 -30.41 8.65
C GLN A 105 4.64 -29.67 8.41
N LYS A 106 4.58 -28.37 8.78
CA LYS A 106 3.43 -27.48 8.51
C LYS A 106 3.42 -27.03 7.05
N THR A 107 3.47 -27.97 6.11
CA THR A 107 3.71 -27.75 4.68
C THR A 107 2.52 -28.15 3.81
N LYS A 108 1.36 -28.38 4.40
CA LYS A 108 0.13 -28.79 3.71
C LYS A 108 -0.83 -27.62 3.56
N TYR A 109 -1.88 -27.80 2.75
CA TYR A 109 -2.97 -26.85 2.66
C TYR A 109 -3.59 -26.55 4.01
N THR A 110 -3.94 -25.28 4.20
CA THR A 110 -4.72 -24.82 5.36
C THR A 110 -6.11 -24.39 4.91
N VAL A 111 -6.94 -23.97 5.85
CA VAL A 111 -8.19 -23.28 5.52
C VAL A 111 -7.88 -22.04 4.68
N VAL A 112 -8.67 -21.78 3.63
CA VAL A 112 -8.46 -20.68 2.68
C VAL A 112 -8.34 -19.33 3.39
N SER A 113 -9.18 -19.06 4.38
CA SER A 113 -9.13 -17.82 5.17
C SER A 113 -7.98 -17.74 6.17
N GLY A 114 -7.13 -18.78 6.27
CA GLY A 114 -5.96 -18.82 7.15
C GLY A 114 -6.12 -19.70 8.38
N ILE A 115 -4.99 -20.01 9.06
CA ILE A 115 -4.97 -20.82 10.28
C ILE A 115 -5.66 -20.11 11.44
N MET A 116 -6.33 -20.88 12.31
CA MET A 116 -7.13 -20.33 13.41
C MET A 116 -6.28 -19.49 14.36
N ASP A 117 -5.14 -20.01 14.77
CA ASP A 117 -4.23 -19.35 15.72
C ASP A 117 -3.83 -17.94 15.24
N LEU A 118 -3.53 -17.78 13.94
CA LEU A 118 -3.20 -16.48 13.36
C LEU A 118 -4.43 -15.55 13.31
N LYS A 119 -5.62 -16.06 13.03
CA LYS A 119 -6.85 -15.27 13.03
C LYS A 119 -7.18 -14.77 14.44
N GLU A 120 -7.02 -15.61 15.46
CA GLU A 120 -7.21 -15.24 16.86
C GLU A 120 -6.17 -14.20 17.31
N ALA A 121 -4.90 -14.36 16.91
CA ALA A 121 -3.87 -13.37 17.16
C ALA A 121 -4.16 -12.02 16.51
N ILE A 122 -4.70 -12.00 15.28
CA ILE A 122 -5.13 -10.78 14.60
C ILE A 122 -6.33 -10.14 15.33
N CYS A 123 -7.30 -10.92 15.81
CA CYS A 123 -8.40 -10.40 16.62
C CYS A 123 -7.89 -9.75 17.91
N ALA A 124 -6.96 -10.42 18.62
CA ALA A 124 -6.34 -9.87 19.82
C ALA A 124 -5.55 -8.58 19.54
N LYS A 125 -4.83 -8.52 18.40
CA LYS A 125 -4.13 -7.32 17.93
C LYS A 125 -5.10 -6.17 17.69
N PHE A 126 -6.23 -6.39 17.00
CA PHE A 126 -7.21 -5.35 16.75
C PHE A 126 -7.83 -4.80 18.03
N LEU A 127 -8.13 -5.68 18.98
CA LEU A 127 -8.61 -5.24 20.30
C LEU A 127 -7.55 -4.39 21.03
N LYS A 128 -6.31 -4.86 21.08
CA LYS A 128 -5.22 -4.20 21.81
C LYS A 128 -4.81 -2.86 21.20
N ASP A 129 -4.60 -2.83 19.87
CA ASP A 129 -3.98 -1.71 19.20
C ASP A 129 -5.00 -0.68 18.66
N ASN A 130 -6.17 -1.15 18.27
CA ASN A 130 -7.17 -0.36 17.55
C ASN A 130 -8.50 -0.20 18.31
N ASN A 131 -8.68 -0.88 19.44
CA ASN A 131 -9.92 -0.92 20.21
C ASN A 131 -11.13 -1.41 19.38
N VAL A 132 -10.91 -2.37 18.50
CA VAL A 132 -11.95 -2.99 17.66
C VAL A 132 -12.06 -4.48 17.98
N VAL A 133 -13.27 -4.95 18.23
CA VAL A 133 -13.55 -6.37 18.49
C VAL A 133 -13.94 -7.06 17.19
N TYR A 134 -13.13 -7.99 16.75
CA TYR A 134 -13.41 -8.90 15.63
C TYR A 134 -13.46 -10.36 16.11
N LYS A 135 -14.19 -11.18 15.37
CA LYS A 135 -14.25 -12.64 15.54
C LYS A 135 -13.40 -13.31 14.44
N PRO A 136 -12.91 -14.54 14.64
CA PRO A 136 -12.13 -15.24 13.63
C PRO A 136 -12.81 -15.40 12.26
N ASN A 137 -14.13 -15.44 12.17
CA ASN A 137 -14.88 -15.49 10.92
C ASN A 137 -15.00 -14.12 10.21
N GLU A 138 -14.56 -13.05 10.86
CA GLU A 138 -14.44 -11.70 10.32
C GLU A 138 -13.01 -11.41 9.82
N ILE A 139 -12.11 -12.42 9.78
CA ILE A 139 -10.71 -12.30 9.34
C ILE A 139 -10.46 -13.20 8.13
N CYS A 140 -9.80 -12.65 7.10
CA CYS A 140 -9.28 -13.40 5.96
C CYS A 140 -7.81 -13.07 5.72
N ILE A 141 -6.95 -14.10 5.71
CA ILE A 141 -5.51 -13.97 5.47
C ILE A 141 -5.23 -14.17 3.99
N GLY A 142 -4.48 -13.25 3.39
CA GLY A 142 -4.15 -13.27 1.97
C GLY A 142 -2.65 -13.13 1.68
N THR A 143 -2.30 -13.28 0.42
CA THR A 143 -0.94 -13.20 -0.09
C THR A 143 -0.44 -11.74 -0.14
N GLY A 144 0.02 -11.25 1.02
CA GLY A 144 0.29 -9.83 1.27
C GLY A 144 -1.01 -9.02 1.32
N ALA A 145 -0.97 -7.78 1.79
CA ALA A 145 -2.13 -6.89 1.86
C ALA A 145 -2.78 -6.63 0.48
N LYS A 146 -2.01 -6.76 -0.61
CA LYS A 146 -2.50 -6.54 -1.97
C LYS A 146 -3.65 -7.47 -2.35
N GLN A 147 -3.57 -8.75 -2.01
CA GLN A 147 -4.63 -9.70 -2.33
C GLN A 147 -5.94 -9.39 -1.60
N PRO A 148 -5.98 -9.19 -0.26
CA PRO A 148 -7.17 -8.73 0.43
C PRO A 148 -7.76 -7.43 -0.14
N LEU A 149 -6.93 -6.45 -0.55
CA LEU A 149 -7.40 -5.23 -1.23
C LEU A 149 -8.15 -5.55 -2.52
N VAL A 150 -7.55 -6.36 -3.39
CA VAL A 150 -8.19 -6.78 -4.66
C VAL A 150 -9.46 -7.57 -4.37
N ASN A 151 -9.41 -8.49 -3.42
CA ASN A 151 -10.58 -9.29 -3.05
C ASN A 151 -11.73 -8.43 -2.52
N ALA A 152 -11.43 -7.38 -1.72
CA ALA A 152 -12.42 -6.45 -1.21
C ALA A 152 -13.10 -5.67 -2.35
N VAL A 153 -12.29 -5.12 -3.27
CA VAL A 153 -12.82 -4.38 -4.43
C VAL A 153 -13.67 -5.29 -5.31
N LEU A 154 -13.20 -6.50 -5.63
CA LEU A 154 -13.96 -7.46 -6.46
C LEU A 154 -15.22 -8.01 -5.77
N ALA A 155 -15.25 -8.04 -4.44
CA ALA A 155 -16.42 -8.49 -3.69
C ALA A 155 -17.47 -7.39 -3.49
N LEU A 156 -17.07 -6.12 -3.55
CA LEU A 156 -17.93 -4.97 -3.29
C LEU A 156 -18.39 -4.25 -4.56
N CYS A 157 -17.58 -4.25 -5.62
CA CYS A 157 -17.75 -3.34 -6.76
C CYS A 157 -17.86 -4.10 -8.07
N GLU A 158 -18.70 -3.59 -8.97
CA GLU A 158 -18.93 -4.11 -10.32
C GLU A 158 -19.00 -2.98 -11.36
N GLU A 159 -19.28 -3.32 -12.61
CA GLU A 159 -19.45 -2.36 -13.71
C GLU A 159 -20.61 -1.39 -13.41
N GLY A 160 -20.34 -0.10 -13.50
CA GLY A 160 -21.30 0.97 -13.20
C GLY A 160 -21.10 1.61 -11.83
N ASP A 161 -20.40 0.94 -10.91
CA ASP A 161 -20.07 1.49 -9.60
C ASP A 161 -18.92 2.52 -9.68
N GLU A 162 -18.88 3.40 -8.69
CA GLU A 162 -17.82 4.38 -8.48
C GLU A 162 -17.09 4.12 -7.16
N VAL A 163 -15.75 4.20 -7.19
CA VAL A 163 -14.92 4.12 -5.99
C VAL A 163 -14.12 5.40 -5.85
N ILE A 164 -14.36 6.14 -4.76
CA ILE A 164 -13.62 7.36 -4.44
C ILE A 164 -12.22 6.96 -3.95
N ILE A 165 -11.19 7.66 -4.47
CA ILE A 165 -9.79 7.47 -4.08
C ILE A 165 -9.16 8.83 -3.81
N PRO A 166 -8.87 9.17 -2.54
CA PRO A 166 -8.07 10.35 -2.21
C PRO A 166 -6.66 10.24 -2.81
N THR A 167 -6.19 11.31 -3.46
CA THR A 167 -4.86 11.39 -4.10
C THR A 167 -4.01 12.49 -3.45
N PRO A 168 -2.67 12.36 -3.43
CA PRO A 168 -1.84 11.27 -3.96
C PRO A 168 -2.09 9.93 -3.29
N CYS A 169 -2.01 8.85 -4.06
CA CYS A 169 -2.29 7.49 -3.56
C CYS A 169 -1.32 6.47 -4.16
N TRP A 170 -1.28 5.29 -3.57
CA TRP A 170 -0.58 4.18 -4.17
C TRP A 170 -1.19 3.83 -5.54
N VAL A 171 -0.36 3.85 -6.58
CA VAL A 171 -0.78 3.72 -7.99
C VAL A 171 -1.63 2.47 -8.27
N SER A 172 -1.47 1.40 -7.48
CA SER A 172 -2.22 0.16 -7.65
C SER A 172 -3.71 0.28 -7.32
N TYR A 173 -4.14 1.23 -6.49
CA TYR A 173 -5.57 1.37 -6.13
C TYR A 173 -6.44 1.64 -7.35
N ILE A 174 -6.01 2.56 -8.20
CA ILE A 174 -6.71 2.91 -9.45
C ILE A 174 -6.89 1.67 -10.33
N GLU A 175 -5.83 0.88 -10.48
CA GLU A 175 -5.87 -0.31 -11.33
C GLU A 175 -6.69 -1.45 -10.70
N MET A 176 -6.71 -1.58 -9.36
CA MET A 176 -7.58 -2.53 -8.65
C MET A 176 -9.06 -2.21 -8.88
N VAL A 177 -9.44 -0.92 -8.81
CA VAL A 177 -10.82 -0.50 -9.09
C VAL A 177 -11.20 -0.80 -10.55
N LYS A 178 -10.35 -0.46 -11.51
CA LYS A 178 -10.59 -0.81 -12.92
C LYS A 178 -10.71 -2.31 -13.17
N LEU A 179 -10.00 -3.13 -12.39
CA LEU A 179 -10.06 -4.59 -12.49
C LEU A 179 -11.46 -5.14 -12.16
N SER A 180 -12.21 -4.50 -11.26
CA SER A 180 -13.60 -4.88 -10.96
C SER A 180 -14.61 -4.42 -12.04
N GLY A 181 -14.20 -3.52 -12.92
CA GLY A 181 -15.10 -2.84 -13.87
C GLY A 181 -15.63 -1.50 -13.36
N ALA A 182 -15.42 -1.19 -12.07
CA ALA A 182 -15.85 0.07 -11.49
C ALA A 182 -14.98 1.27 -11.95
N THR A 183 -15.48 2.46 -11.74
CA THR A 183 -14.83 3.72 -12.12
C THR A 183 -14.13 4.33 -10.90
N PRO A 184 -12.80 4.58 -10.96
CA PRO A 184 -12.11 5.32 -9.91
C PRO A 184 -12.43 6.82 -10.00
N VAL A 185 -12.92 7.42 -8.91
CA VAL A 185 -13.18 8.85 -8.75
C VAL A 185 -12.11 9.45 -7.87
N LEU A 186 -11.24 10.28 -8.47
CA LEU A 186 -10.08 10.81 -7.78
C LEU A 186 -10.40 12.12 -7.06
N VAL A 187 -10.09 12.23 -5.78
CA VAL A 187 -10.25 13.43 -4.96
C VAL A 187 -8.88 13.88 -4.46
N GLN A 188 -8.47 15.09 -4.84
CA GLN A 188 -7.15 15.59 -4.50
C GLN A 188 -7.07 16.10 -3.07
N ASN A 189 -6.13 15.57 -2.27
CA ASN A 189 -5.61 16.17 -1.06
C ASN A 189 -4.49 17.15 -1.44
N ARG A 190 -4.42 18.30 -0.77
CA ARG A 190 -3.51 19.38 -1.15
C ARG A 190 -2.24 19.36 -0.32
N GLU A 191 -1.14 19.74 -0.94
CA GLU A 191 0.18 19.83 -0.29
C GLU A 191 0.19 20.88 0.80
N GLU A 192 -0.45 22.03 0.57
CA GLU A 192 -0.56 23.15 1.53
C GLU A 192 -1.28 22.78 2.81
N ASP A 193 -2.13 21.74 2.78
CA ASP A 193 -2.83 21.18 3.95
C ASP A 193 -2.08 19.95 4.53
N GLY A 194 -0.81 19.72 4.14
CA GLY A 194 -0.03 18.55 4.56
C GLY A 194 -0.59 17.22 4.05
N PHE A 195 -1.32 17.26 2.94
CA PHE A 195 -2.05 16.10 2.37
C PHE A 195 -3.11 15.51 3.29
N ALA A 196 -3.68 16.34 4.17
CA ALA A 196 -4.82 15.97 5.00
C ALA A 196 -6.00 15.48 4.14
N LEU A 197 -6.84 14.60 4.70
CA LEU A 197 -7.99 14.07 3.98
C LEU A 197 -8.98 15.19 3.60
N ASN A 198 -9.20 15.37 2.30
CA ASN A 198 -10.10 16.39 1.77
C ASN A 198 -11.56 15.93 1.84
N VAL A 199 -12.15 15.96 3.03
CA VAL A 199 -13.52 15.47 3.26
C VAL A 199 -14.55 16.27 2.47
N GLU A 200 -14.38 17.59 2.32
CA GLU A 200 -15.25 18.42 1.51
C GLU A 200 -15.19 18.07 0.00
N GLY A 201 -14.00 17.70 -0.49
CA GLY A 201 -13.84 17.19 -1.85
C GLY A 201 -14.52 15.82 -2.02
N ILE A 202 -14.39 14.95 -1.04
CA ILE A 202 -15.07 13.64 -1.02
C ILE A 202 -16.58 13.84 -1.05
N LYS A 203 -17.13 14.70 -0.20
CA LYS A 203 -18.57 15.00 -0.14
C LYS A 203 -19.14 15.48 -1.49
N LYS A 204 -18.38 16.29 -2.22
CA LYS A 204 -18.76 16.75 -3.57
C LYS A 204 -18.67 15.66 -4.64
N ALA A 205 -17.82 14.65 -4.42
CA ALA A 205 -17.62 13.56 -5.35
C ALA A 205 -18.62 12.40 -5.18
N ILE A 206 -19.39 12.37 -4.08
CA ILE A 206 -20.40 11.35 -3.83
C ILE A 206 -21.54 11.45 -4.84
N THR A 207 -21.88 10.33 -5.48
CA THR A 207 -23.00 10.17 -6.39
C THR A 207 -23.86 8.96 -5.98
N PRO A 208 -25.02 8.75 -6.57
CA PRO A 208 -25.80 7.52 -6.36
C PRO A 208 -25.09 6.22 -6.80
N LYS A 209 -23.97 6.33 -7.53
CA LYS A 209 -23.11 5.20 -7.96
C LYS A 209 -21.95 4.94 -7.02
N THR A 210 -21.72 5.83 -6.05
CA THR A 210 -20.62 5.65 -5.09
C THR A 210 -20.84 4.40 -4.25
N LYS A 211 -20.02 3.39 -4.49
CA LYS A 211 -20.07 2.09 -3.82
C LYS A 211 -19.10 1.97 -2.66
N ALA A 212 -17.92 2.57 -2.82
CA ALA A 212 -16.88 2.52 -1.80
C ALA A 212 -15.96 3.75 -1.87
N ILE A 213 -15.25 3.98 -0.79
CA ILE A 213 -14.04 4.81 -0.76
C ILE A 213 -12.86 3.95 -0.35
N MET A 214 -11.70 4.16 -0.98
CA MET A 214 -10.45 3.49 -0.61
C MET A 214 -9.48 4.51 -0.02
N ILE A 215 -9.18 4.39 1.26
CA ILE A 215 -8.24 5.25 1.99
C ILE A 215 -7.00 4.48 2.42
N ASN A 216 -5.89 5.19 2.61
CA ASN A 216 -4.65 4.64 3.15
C ASN A 216 -4.08 5.60 4.19
N THR A 217 -3.98 5.14 5.43
CA THR A 217 -3.45 5.93 6.55
C THR A 217 -2.69 5.04 7.53
N PRO A 218 -1.40 5.34 7.81
CA PRO A 218 -0.53 6.33 7.16
C PRO A 218 -0.41 6.15 5.65
N ASN A 219 -0.31 7.26 4.91
CA ASN A 219 -0.46 7.28 3.46
C ASN A 219 0.84 6.95 2.72
N ASN A 220 0.72 6.17 1.68
CA ASN A 220 1.70 6.02 0.61
C ASN A 220 1.18 6.79 -0.63
N PRO A 221 1.84 7.89 -1.11
CA PRO A 221 3.26 8.21 -0.89
C PRO A 221 3.53 9.41 0.03
N THR A 222 2.53 10.05 0.62
CA THR A 222 2.70 11.35 1.28
C THR A 222 3.23 11.26 2.71
N GLY A 223 3.04 10.11 3.38
CA GLY A 223 3.31 9.94 4.80
C GLY A 223 2.29 10.63 5.71
N ALA A 224 1.21 11.19 5.18
CA ALA A 224 0.14 11.79 5.96
C ALA A 224 -0.59 10.76 6.82
N VAL A 225 -0.95 11.15 8.04
CA VAL A 225 -1.80 10.38 8.96
C VAL A 225 -3.11 11.11 9.13
N TYR A 226 -4.21 10.49 8.73
CA TYR A 226 -5.52 11.11 8.85
C TYR A 226 -5.97 11.16 10.30
N THR A 227 -6.55 12.30 10.69
CA THR A 227 -6.97 12.52 12.08
C THR A 227 -8.28 11.79 12.39
N LYS A 228 -8.54 11.60 13.69
CA LYS A 228 -9.81 11.03 14.17
C LYS A 228 -11.01 11.82 13.65
N GLU A 229 -10.92 13.13 13.67
CA GLU A 229 -11.98 14.05 13.24
C GLU A 229 -12.29 13.84 11.75
N GLN A 230 -11.27 13.83 10.89
CA GLN A 230 -11.41 13.59 9.45
C GLN A 230 -12.02 12.21 9.14
N LEU A 231 -11.58 11.17 9.85
CA LEU A 231 -12.10 9.82 9.69
C LEU A 231 -13.52 9.68 10.23
N THR A 232 -13.89 10.43 11.28
CA THR A 232 -15.26 10.47 11.82
C THR A 232 -16.20 11.12 10.82
N GLU A 233 -15.82 12.27 10.26
CA GLU A 233 -16.61 12.96 9.24
C GLU A 233 -16.79 12.12 7.97
N LEU A 234 -15.72 11.43 7.52
CA LEU A 234 -15.82 10.46 6.42
C LEU A 234 -16.79 9.31 6.75
N ALA A 235 -16.74 8.77 7.96
CA ALA A 235 -17.59 7.67 8.39
C ALA A 235 -19.07 8.09 8.44
N GLU A 236 -19.36 9.31 8.87
CA GLU A 236 -20.72 9.89 8.83
C GLU A 236 -21.24 9.98 7.39
N LEU A 237 -20.40 10.39 6.44
CA LEU A 237 -20.75 10.40 5.01
C LEU A 237 -21.02 8.97 4.50
N ALA A 238 -20.19 8.00 4.89
CA ALA A 238 -20.37 6.60 4.50
C ALA A 238 -21.69 6.00 5.01
N CYS A 239 -22.04 6.26 6.27
CA CYS A 239 -23.32 5.85 6.84
C CYS A 239 -24.51 6.54 6.16
N LYS A 240 -24.39 7.86 5.95
CA LYS A 240 -25.47 8.67 5.34
C LYS A 240 -25.76 8.29 3.89
N HIS A 241 -24.75 7.95 3.11
CA HIS A 241 -24.85 7.69 1.67
C HIS A 241 -24.71 6.22 1.30
N ASP A 242 -24.64 5.33 2.29
CA ASP A 242 -24.66 3.86 2.17
C ASP A 242 -23.52 3.31 1.29
N PHE A 243 -22.27 3.77 1.51
CA PHE A 243 -21.11 3.22 0.84
C PHE A 243 -20.11 2.59 1.81
N TYR A 244 -19.21 1.74 1.31
CA TYR A 244 -18.21 1.02 2.08
C TYR A 244 -16.90 1.82 2.21
N ILE A 245 -16.17 1.57 3.30
CA ILE A 245 -14.81 2.08 3.52
C ILE A 245 -13.82 0.92 3.40
N ILE A 246 -12.91 0.98 2.43
CA ILE A 246 -11.75 0.09 2.32
C ILE A 246 -10.57 0.87 2.91
N SER A 247 -10.15 0.51 4.13
CA SER A 247 -9.10 1.19 4.87
C SER A 247 -7.80 0.38 4.85
N ASP A 248 -6.80 0.83 4.08
CA ASP A 248 -5.46 0.24 4.08
C ASP A 248 -4.62 0.87 5.20
N GLU A 249 -4.38 0.09 6.26
CA GLU A 249 -3.71 0.51 7.48
C GLU A 249 -2.34 -0.18 7.66
N VAL A 250 -1.72 -0.66 6.58
CA VAL A 250 -0.48 -1.45 6.60
C VAL A 250 0.72 -0.74 7.25
N TYR A 251 0.66 0.57 7.38
CA TYR A 251 1.70 1.41 8.01
C TYR A 251 1.35 1.84 9.44
N GLU A 252 0.29 1.35 10.08
CA GLU A 252 -0.20 1.80 11.39
C GLU A 252 0.84 1.85 12.51
N LYS A 253 1.87 0.98 12.46
CA LYS A 253 2.97 0.94 13.44
C LYS A 253 4.10 1.95 13.15
N LEU A 254 4.12 2.54 11.97
CA LEU A 254 5.15 3.49 11.55
C LEU A 254 4.60 4.90 11.64
N ILE A 255 4.55 5.43 12.85
CA ILE A 255 4.04 6.76 13.18
C ILE A 255 5.06 7.51 14.04
N TYR A 256 5.14 8.82 13.86
CA TYR A 256 6.18 9.66 14.40
C TYR A 256 5.61 10.82 15.24
N GLU A 257 6.48 11.45 16.04
CA GLU A 257 6.24 12.71 16.76
C GLU A 257 4.97 12.73 17.62
N GLY A 258 4.69 11.60 18.29
CA GLY A 258 3.55 11.52 19.21
C GLY A 258 2.17 11.49 18.54
N LYS A 259 2.13 11.50 17.20
CA LYS A 259 0.90 11.22 16.45
C LYS A 259 0.38 9.82 16.78
N LYS A 260 -0.88 9.57 16.53
CA LYS A 260 -1.52 8.27 16.77
C LYS A 260 -2.28 7.83 15.53
N HIS A 261 -2.17 6.56 15.22
CA HIS A 261 -3.07 5.93 14.25
C HIS A 261 -4.48 5.84 14.86
N PHE A 262 -5.47 6.06 14.01
CA PHE A 262 -6.85 5.87 14.36
C PHE A 262 -7.51 4.95 13.33
N CYS A 263 -7.96 3.78 13.77
CA CYS A 263 -8.65 2.84 12.92
C CYS A 263 -10.11 3.29 12.74
N VAL A 264 -10.55 3.51 11.51
CA VAL A 264 -11.90 4.00 11.22
C VAL A 264 -12.99 3.06 11.73
N ALA A 265 -12.74 1.75 11.72
CA ALA A 265 -13.68 0.74 12.23
C ALA A 265 -13.94 0.86 13.76
N SER A 266 -13.13 1.65 14.49
CA SER A 266 -13.32 1.85 15.94
C SER A 266 -14.36 2.91 16.30
N ILE A 267 -14.92 3.62 15.32
CA ILE A 267 -15.83 4.75 15.56
C ILE A 267 -17.17 4.28 16.14
N SER A 268 -17.78 3.27 15.52
CA SER A 268 -19.04 2.65 15.97
C SER A 268 -19.21 1.29 15.32
N GLU A 269 -20.16 0.48 15.84
CA GLU A 269 -20.49 -0.82 15.23
C GLU A 269 -21.04 -0.63 13.81
N GLU A 270 -21.86 0.39 13.56
CA GLU A 270 -22.36 0.70 12.22
C GLU A 270 -21.24 0.99 11.23
N VAL A 271 -20.23 1.77 11.63
CA VAL A 271 -19.05 2.07 10.81
C VAL A 271 -18.21 0.82 10.61
N LYS A 272 -18.02 -0.02 11.63
CA LYS A 272 -17.30 -1.30 11.54
C LYS A 272 -17.94 -2.21 10.50
N GLU A 273 -19.26 -2.34 10.49
CA GLU A 273 -20.01 -3.17 9.53
C GLU A 273 -19.84 -2.71 8.07
N ARG A 274 -19.56 -1.42 7.83
CA ARG A 274 -19.31 -0.82 6.52
C ARG A 274 -17.83 -0.74 6.17
N THR A 275 -16.93 -1.15 7.07
CA THR A 275 -15.49 -1.02 6.88
C THR A 275 -14.86 -2.38 6.68
N VAL A 276 -13.98 -2.48 5.68
CA VAL A 276 -12.99 -3.54 5.61
C VAL A 276 -11.61 -2.93 5.85
N VAL A 277 -10.99 -3.32 6.95
CA VAL A 277 -9.63 -2.92 7.29
C VAL A 277 -8.65 -3.91 6.67
N ILE A 278 -7.72 -3.39 5.89
CA ILE A 278 -6.63 -4.16 5.29
C ILE A 278 -5.34 -3.84 6.02
N ASN A 279 -4.62 -4.89 6.42
CA ASN A 279 -3.35 -4.73 7.11
C ASN A 279 -2.41 -5.91 6.78
N GLY A 280 -1.24 -5.97 7.39
CA GLY A 280 -0.31 -7.07 7.15
C GLY A 280 1.04 -6.90 7.82
N VAL A 281 1.88 -7.92 7.68
CA VAL A 281 3.19 -7.97 8.33
C VAL A 281 4.33 -7.38 7.50
N SER A 282 4.07 -7.00 6.25
CA SER A 282 5.11 -6.59 5.29
C SER A 282 5.97 -5.42 5.74
N LYS A 283 5.38 -4.43 6.41
CA LYS A 283 6.03 -3.14 6.68
C LYS A 283 6.56 -3.04 8.10
N ALA A 284 5.71 -3.26 9.09
CA ALA A 284 6.10 -3.17 10.49
C ALA A 284 7.13 -4.24 10.89
N TYR A 285 7.13 -5.39 10.24
CA TYR A 285 7.97 -6.53 10.60
C TYR A 285 9.05 -6.85 9.56
N SER A 286 9.27 -5.98 8.58
CA SER A 286 10.25 -6.23 7.50
C SER A 286 10.05 -7.58 6.79
N MET A 287 8.80 -7.87 6.41
CA MET A 287 8.36 -9.16 5.86
C MET A 287 7.77 -9.03 4.45
N THR A 288 8.29 -8.14 3.62
CA THR A 288 7.74 -7.89 2.27
C THR A 288 7.73 -9.14 1.39
N GLY A 289 8.79 -9.95 1.45
CA GLY A 289 8.97 -11.18 0.68
C GLY A 289 8.14 -12.37 1.19
N TRP A 290 7.66 -12.35 2.43
CA TRP A 290 6.86 -13.43 3.04
C TRP A 290 5.43 -13.50 2.51
N ARG A 291 4.93 -12.40 1.97
CA ARG A 291 3.61 -12.31 1.35
C ARG A 291 2.47 -12.69 2.29
N VAL A 292 2.36 -12.05 3.46
CA VAL A 292 1.23 -12.22 4.38
C VAL A 292 0.61 -10.86 4.70
N GLY A 293 -0.69 -10.78 4.47
CA GLY A 293 -1.57 -9.68 4.87
C GLY A 293 -2.94 -10.22 5.22
N TYR A 294 -3.83 -9.37 5.66
CA TYR A 294 -5.15 -9.79 6.09
C TYR A 294 -6.19 -8.69 5.92
N ALA A 295 -7.44 -9.10 5.80
CA ALA A 295 -8.61 -8.25 5.92
C ALA A 295 -9.36 -8.56 7.19
N ALA A 296 -9.95 -7.52 7.80
CA ALA A 296 -10.93 -7.62 8.88
C ALA A 296 -12.17 -6.82 8.51
N GLY A 297 -13.37 -7.38 8.64
CA GLY A 297 -14.61 -6.73 8.28
C GLY A 297 -15.82 -7.60 8.50
N ASN A 298 -16.98 -7.14 8.07
CA ASN A 298 -18.25 -7.86 8.16
C ASN A 298 -18.11 -9.33 7.70
N ALA A 299 -18.67 -10.25 8.47
CA ALA A 299 -18.52 -11.70 8.23
C ALA A 299 -19.04 -12.14 6.85
N ALA A 300 -20.09 -11.51 6.32
CA ALA A 300 -20.63 -11.83 5.00
C ALA A 300 -19.67 -11.40 3.89
N LEU A 301 -19.08 -10.21 4.00
CA LEU A 301 -18.05 -9.72 3.08
C LEU A 301 -16.81 -10.60 3.13
N ILE A 302 -16.31 -10.92 4.32
CA ILE A 302 -15.13 -11.81 4.51
C ILE A 302 -15.39 -13.20 3.93
N LYS A 303 -16.60 -13.73 4.05
CA LYS A 303 -17.00 -14.99 3.41
C LYS A 303 -16.93 -14.88 1.88
N GLY A 304 -17.43 -13.80 1.29
CA GLY A 304 -17.35 -13.53 -0.15
C GLY A 304 -15.91 -13.44 -0.64
N MET A 305 -15.06 -12.66 0.06
CA MET A 305 -13.63 -12.54 -0.23
C MET A 305 -12.90 -13.87 -0.13
N THR A 306 -13.24 -14.69 0.89
CA THR A 306 -12.67 -16.04 1.06
C THR A 306 -13.05 -16.97 -0.08
N SER A 307 -14.31 -16.91 -0.55
CA SER A 307 -14.77 -17.70 -1.70
C SER A 307 -14.01 -17.33 -2.96
N LEU A 308 -13.85 -16.03 -3.24
CA LEU A 308 -13.05 -15.54 -4.35
C LEU A 308 -11.59 -16.02 -4.25
N GLN A 309 -10.98 -15.91 -3.07
CA GLN A 309 -9.62 -16.38 -2.81
C GLN A 309 -9.47 -17.89 -3.06
N GLY A 310 -10.46 -18.68 -2.67
CA GLY A 310 -10.47 -20.13 -2.89
C GLY A 310 -10.37 -20.53 -4.36
N HIS A 311 -10.86 -19.69 -5.27
CA HIS A 311 -10.84 -19.93 -6.72
C HIS A 311 -9.69 -19.21 -7.45
N THR A 312 -8.91 -18.39 -6.75
CA THR A 312 -7.78 -17.65 -7.34
C THR A 312 -6.43 -18.18 -6.88
N THR A 313 -6.15 -18.12 -5.58
CA THR A 313 -4.84 -18.46 -5.00
C THR A 313 -4.90 -19.58 -3.96
N SER A 314 -6.09 -19.98 -3.49
CA SER A 314 -6.27 -20.84 -2.32
C SER A 314 -5.73 -20.19 -1.05
N ASN A 315 -5.23 -20.96 -0.06
CA ASN A 315 -4.67 -20.42 1.17
C ASN A 315 -3.31 -19.76 0.95
N THR A 316 -3.01 -18.76 1.79
CA THR A 316 -1.66 -18.20 1.90
C THR A 316 -0.65 -19.27 2.34
N CYS A 317 0.61 -19.13 1.93
CA CYS A 317 1.69 -20.06 2.30
C CYS A 317 1.64 -20.41 3.79
N SER A 318 1.52 -21.71 4.11
CA SER A 318 1.34 -22.18 5.49
C SER A 318 2.51 -21.78 6.40
N ILE A 319 3.74 -21.97 5.95
CA ILE A 319 4.96 -21.59 6.70
C ILE A 319 4.95 -20.09 7.01
N ALA A 320 4.60 -19.26 6.02
CA ALA A 320 4.54 -17.83 6.19
C ALA A 320 3.44 -17.39 7.18
N GLN A 321 2.35 -18.15 7.31
CA GLN A 321 1.32 -17.88 8.32
C GLN A 321 1.84 -18.12 9.75
N TYR A 322 2.66 -19.14 9.99
CA TYR A 322 3.29 -19.36 11.30
C TYR A 322 4.32 -18.28 11.63
N ALA A 323 5.08 -17.83 10.64
CA ALA A 323 5.96 -16.67 10.80
C ALA A 323 5.17 -15.38 11.14
N ALA A 324 4.03 -15.16 10.48
CA ALA A 324 3.17 -14.02 10.75
C ALA A 324 2.49 -14.11 12.13
N LEU A 325 2.16 -15.32 12.60
CA LEU A 325 1.68 -15.55 13.97
C LEU A 325 2.71 -15.06 15.00
N GLU A 326 3.97 -15.46 14.86
CA GLU A 326 5.05 -14.98 15.72
C GLU A 326 5.24 -13.46 15.60
N ALA A 327 5.18 -12.90 14.39
CA ALA A 327 5.32 -11.46 14.18
C ALA A 327 4.27 -10.66 14.97
N ILE A 328 3.00 -11.13 14.98
CA ILE A 328 1.88 -10.43 15.63
C ILE A 328 1.85 -10.68 17.13
N SER A 329 2.12 -11.92 17.57
CA SER A 329 1.97 -12.34 18.97
C SER A 329 3.25 -12.21 19.79
N GLY A 330 4.40 -12.24 19.14
CA GLY A 330 5.73 -12.20 19.78
C GLY A 330 6.16 -10.80 20.22
N PRO A 331 7.42 -10.65 20.63
CA PRO A 331 8.01 -9.39 21.06
C PRO A 331 7.94 -8.31 19.96
N GLN A 332 7.64 -7.07 20.34
CA GLN A 332 7.49 -5.94 19.42
C GLN A 332 8.69 -4.97 19.43
N ASP A 333 9.75 -5.29 20.15
CA ASP A 333 10.94 -4.41 20.30
C ASP A 333 11.62 -4.11 18.97
N SER A 334 11.64 -5.09 18.05
CA SER A 334 12.19 -4.90 16.71
C SER A 334 11.39 -3.90 15.88
N VAL A 335 10.06 -3.88 16.04
CA VAL A 335 9.17 -2.92 15.35
C VAL A 335 9.48 -1.50 15.83
N GLU A 336 9.60 -1.31 17.15
CA GLU A 336 9.93 -0.02 17.72
C GLU A 336 11.34 0.44 17.33
N SER A 337 12.32 -0.45 17.35
CA SER A 337 13.70 -0.15 16.91
C SER A 337 13.74 0.32 15.45
N MET A 338 13.03 -0.34 14.55
CA MET A 338 12.92 0.06 13.15
C MET A 338 12.18 1.39 13.01
N ARG A 339 11.09 1.60 13.76
CA ARG A 339 10.35 2.87 13.75
C ARG A 339 11.24 4.05 14.16
N VAL A 340 12.03 3.90 15.22
CA VAL A 340 12.97 4.92 15.70
C VAL A 340 14.00 5.25 14.62
N GLU A 341 14.56 4.26 13.95
CA GLU A 341 15.53 4.49 12.87
C GLU A 341 14.86 5.17 11.65
N PHE A 342 13.64 4.77 11.28
CA PHE A 342 12.89 5.46 10.22
C PHE A 342 12.60 6.92 10.57
N ASP A 343 12.26 7.23 11.83
CA ASP A 343 12.04 8.61 12.27
C ASP A 343 13.33 9.46 12.17
N LYS A 344 14.47 8.88 12.56
CA LYS A 344 15.77 9.53 12.42
C LYS A 344 16.08 9.84 10.96
N ARG A 345 15.89 8.88 10.06
CA ARG A 345 16.08 9.06 8.62
C ARG A 345 15.12 10.09 8.04
N ARG A 346 13.85 10.05 8.44
CA ARG A 346 12.83 11.02 8.04
C ARG A 346 13.27 12.45 8.38
N LYS A 347 13.64 12.72 9.63
CA LYS A 347 14.09 14.04 10.09
C LYS A 347 15.27 14.55 9.27
N PHE A 348 16.30 13.71 9.11
CA PHE A 348 17.46 14.06 8.33
C PHE A 348 17.11 14.41 6.88
N LEU A 349 16.23 13.61 6.25
CA LEU A 349 15.87 13.82 4.86
C LEU A 349 14.99 15.05 4.65
N VAL A 350 14.03 15.31 5.54
CA VAL A 350 13.18 16.51 5.48
C VAL A 350 14.05 17.77 5.58
N GLU A 351 14.96 17.80 6.55
CA GLU A 351 15.93 18.91 6.71
C GLU A 351 16.77 19.07 5.44
N ARG A 352 17.34 17.97 4.94
CA ARG A 352 18.20 17.99 3.75
C ARG A 352 17.48 18.45 2.49
N LEU A 353 16.26 17.96 2.25
CA LEU A 353 15.44 18.36 1.10
C LEU A 353 15.08 19.84 1.16
N ASN A 354 14.64 20.34 2.31
CA ASN A 354 14.29 21.74 2.50
C ASN A 354 15.50 22.68 2.49
N SER A 355 16.73 22.17 2.60
CA SER A 355 17.96 22.97 2.44
C SER A 355 18.38 23.14 0.97
N MET A 356 17.68 22.54 0.01
CA MET A 356 17.98 22.62 -1.42
C MET A 356 17.09 23.68 -2.07
N ASP A 357 17.69 24.58 -2.84
CA ASP A 357 16.95 25.62 -3.55
C ASP A 357 15.92 25.02 -4.51
N GLY A 358 14.68 25.49 -4.43
CA GLY A 358 13.59 25.05 -5.29
C GLY A 358 12.94 23.70 -4.89
N ILE A 359 13.33 23.12 -3.76
CA ILE A 359 12.69 21.90 -3.20
C ILE A 359 12.01 22.26 -1.87
N THR A 360 10.77 21.85 -1.72
CA THR A 360 10.07 21.84 -0.44
C THR A 360 9.55 20.45 -0.12
N CYS A 361 9.53 20.07 1.14
CA CYS A 361 9.06 18.77 1.58
C CYS A 361 8.32 18.92 2.90
N ASN A 362 7.03 18.53 2.90
CA ASN A 362 6.25 18.44 4.13
C ASN A 362 6.82 17.35 5.04
N ASN A 363 6.66 17.56 6.33
CA ASN A 363 6.98 16.55 7.32
C ASN A 363 5.98 15.39 7.20
N ALA A 364 6.49 14.16 7.08
CA ALA A 364 5.64 12.97 7.09
C ALA A 364 5.32 12.57 8.53
N ASP A 365 4.04 12.37 8.85
CA ASP A 365 3.58 11.94 10.18
C ASP A 365 3.69 10.41 10.36
N GLY A 366 3.79 9.66 9.25
CA GLY A 366 3.87 8.19 9.27
C GLY A 366 4.44 7.58 8.01
N ALA A 367 4.42 6.24 7.93
CA ALA A 367 5.03 5.43 6.91
C ALA A 367 6.55 5.68 6.79
N PHE A 368 7.17 5.39 5.66
CA PHE A 368 8.59 5.67 5.39
C PHE A 368 8.79 6.35 4.02
N TYR A 369 7.83 7.17 3.65
CA TYR A 369 7.84 7.93 2.40
C TYR A 369 7.95 9.41 2.68
N LEU A 370 8.62 10.11 1.75
CA LEU A 370 8.59 11.56 1.65
C LEU A 370 8.14 11.95 0.24
N MET A 371 7.37 13.01 0.14
CA MET A 371 6.89 13.52 -1.14
C MET A 371 7.34 14.98 -1.32
N PRO A 372 8.58 15.20 -1.78
CA PRO A 372 9.09 16.54 -2.02
C PRO A 372 8.42 17.18 -3.23
N ASN A 373 8.11 18.47 -3.12
CA ASN A 373 7.68 19.30 -4.24
C ASN A 373 8.91 19.72 -5.05
N MET A 374 8.88 19.42 -6.33
CA MET A 374 9.97 19.68 -7.28
C MET A 374 9.48 20.48 -8.49
N THR A 375 8.35 21.20 -8.38
CA THR A 375 7.76 21.97 -9.49
C THR A 375 8.69 23.05 -10.02
N ALA A 376 9.62 23.56 -9.16
CA ALA A 376 10.64 24.52 -9.59
C ALA A 376 11.61 24.00 -10.68
N PHE A 377 11.62 22.68 -10.91
CA PHE A 377 12.47 22.01 -11.90
C PHE A 377 11.69 21.50 -13.12
N TYR A 378 10.38 21.70 -13.17
CA TYR A 378 9.62 21.38 -14.36
C TYR A 378 9.97 22.37 -15.47
N ASP A 379 10.05 21.88 -16.70
CA ASP A 379 10.36 22.67 -17.90
C ASP A 379 11.76 23.33 -17.91
N LYS A 380 12.68 22.87 -17.05
CA LYS A 380 14.09 23.24 -17.15
C LYS A 380 14.85 22.14 -17.87
N GLU A 381 15.44 22.50 -19.04
CA GLU A 381 16.36 21.65 -19.81
C GLU A 381 17.67 21.40 -19.07
#